data_861f65a7131ebd5f3c8427d7696db11b
#
_entry.id   861f65a7131ebd5f3c8427d7696db11b
#
_cell.length_a   1.000
_cell.length_b   1.000
_cell.length_c   1.000
_cell.angle_alpha   90.00
_cell.angle_beta   90.00
_cell.angle_gamma   90.00
#
_symmetry.space_group_name_H-M   'P 1'
#
loop_
_entity.id
_entity.type
_entity.pdbx_description
1 polymer ?
#
loop_
_entity_poly.entity_id
_entity_poly.type
_entity_poly.pdbx_seq_one_letter_code
_entity_poly.pdbx_strand_id
1 'polypeptide(L)'
;VILASHADESLNLIENPTENERRILSKFTYVKNIAFLHTDKNLMPNRRQAWSSWNSITKSNKTCITYWLNKLQNLKIESDYFLTLNPIDKIEENKIIKKIIFTHPYFNYENIMLQKDLSDLQGKKRTWFCGSYFGYGFHEDGLKSAINLIKNFKA
;
A
#
# COMPACT_ATOMS: atom_id res chain seq x y z
N VAL A 1 -11.48 6.51 -20.59
CA VAL A 1 -10.34 6.72 -19.66
C VAL A 1 -10.35 5.60 -18.62
N ILE A 2 -9.16 5.09 -18.26
CA ILE A 2 -9.00 4.14 -17.15
C ILE A 2 -8.18 4.83 -16.06
N LEU A 3 -8.71 4.90 -14.85
CA LEU A 3 -8.05 5.44 -13.66
C LEU A 3 -7.57 4.27 -12.79
N ALA A 4 -6.25 4.11 -12.70
CA ALA A 4 -5.57 3.02 -12.00
C ALA A 4 -4.71 3.53 -10.83
N SER A 5 -5.04 4.68 -10.28
CA SER A 5 -4.42 5.30 -9.10
C SER A 5 -5.17 4.95 -7.81
N HIS A 6 -4.79 5.55 -6.68
CA HIS A 6 -5.60 5.48 -5.46
C HIS A 6 -7.01 6.04 -5.70
N ALA A 7 -7.99 5.59 -4.93
CA ALA A 7 -9.38 6.01 -5.11
C ALA A 7 -9.57 7.53 -4.91
N ASP A 8 -8.91 8.10 -3.90
CA ASP A 8 -8.89 9.55 -3.63
C ASP A 8 -8.21 10.35 -4.73
N GLU A 9 -7.07 9.85 -5.26
CA GLU A 9 -6.38 10.44 -6.40
C GLU A 9 -7.25 10.36 -7.66
N SER A 10 -7.88 9.21 -7.92
CA SER A 10 -8.81 9.02 -9.02
C SER A 10 -9.96 10.04 -8.96
N LEU A 11 -10.53 10.24 -7.77
CA LEU A 11 -11.58 11.24 -7.57
C LEU A 11 -11.11 12.66 -7.86
N ASN A 12 -9.88 13.00 -7.44
CA ASN A 12 -9.29 14.32 -7.67
C ASN A 12 -8.94 14.59 -9.14
N LEU A 13 -8.72 13.55 -9.94
CA LEU A 13 -8.46 13.67 -11.38
C LEU A 13 -9.72 13.95 -12.20
N ILE A 14 -10.90 13.71 -11.64
CA ILE A 14 -12.17 13.93 -12.33
C ILE A 14 -12.63 15.38 -12.09
N GLU A 15 -12.65 16.17 -13.14
CA GLU A 15 -13.04 17.59 -13.08
C GLU A 15 -14.47 17.78 -12.53
N ASN A 16 -15.43 16.98 -13.03
CA ASN A 16 -16.83 17.03 -12.65
C ASN A 16 -17.34 15.65 -12.24
N PRO A 17 -16.93 15.14 -11.04
CA PRO A 17 -17.34 13.82 -10.58
C PRO A 17 -18.84 13.79 -10.28
N THR A 18 -19.47 12.68 -10.62
CA THR A 18 -20.87 12.39 -10.30
C THR A 18 -21.04 12.22 -8.77
N GLU A 19 -22.28 12.31 -8.30
CA GLU A 19 -22.60 12.07 -6.90
C GLU A 19 -22.17 10.65 -6.44
N ASN A 20 -22.36 9.63 -7.29
CA ASN A 20 -21.92 8.26 -7.00
C ASN A 20 -20.39 8.14 -6.94
N GLU A 21 -19.64 8.75 -7.85
CA GLU A 21 -18.18 8.76 -7.80
C GLU A 21 -17.70 9.42 -6.50
N ARG A 22 -18.27 10.56 -6.10
CA ARG A 22 -17.96 11.21 -4.81
C ARG A 22 -18.30 10.30 -3.64
N ARG A 23 -19.52 9.77 -3.59
CA ARG A 23 -20.01 8.94 -2.50
C ARG A 23 -19.14 7.71 -2.28
N ILE A 24 -18.74 7.04 -3.37
CA ILE A 24 -18.01 5.76 -3.27
C ILE A 24 -16.51 6.00 -3.10
N LEU A 25 -15.86 6.77 -3.99
CA LEU A 25 -14.41 6.91 -4.00
C LEU A 25 -13.87 7.66 -2.78
N SER A 26 -14.63 8.64 -2.22
CA SER A 26 -14.20 9.38 -1.02
C SER A 26 -14.13 8.53 0.25
N LYS A 27 -14.74 7.35 0.27
CA LYS A 27 -14.74 6.47 1.44
C LYS A 27 -13.49 5.60 1.54
N PHE A 28 -12.73 5.47 0.46
CA PHE A 28 -11.44 4.81 0.47
C PHE A 28 -10.37 5.80 0.92
N THR A 29 -10.01 5.71 2.20
CA THR A 29 -9.03 6.60 2.84
C THR A 29 -7.66 5.97 2.85
N TYR A 30 -6.63 6.81 2.94
CA TYR A 30 -5.23 6.40 2.92
C TYR A 30 -4.49 6.99 4.11
N VAL A 31 -3.64 6.18 4.76
CA VAL A 31 -2.82 6.60 5.89
C VAL A 31 -1.36 6.72 5.48
N LYS A 32 -0.71 7.76 5.99
CA LYS A 32 0.72 7.97 5.77
C LYS A 32 1.53 7.02 6.65
N ASN A 33 2.47 6.32 6.02
CA ASN A 33 3.45 5.48 6.69
C ASN A 33 4.85 6.00 6.35
N ILE A 34 5.68 6.16 7.37
CA ILE A 34 7.06 6.58 7.18
C ILE A 34 7.92 5.33 7.05
N ALA A 35 8.59 5.22 5.92
CA ALA A 35 9.53 4.15 5.63
C ALA A 35 10.98 4.67 5.65
N PHE A 36 11.87 3.91 6.24
CA PHE A 36 13.30 4.16 6.20
C PHE A 36 14.01 3.01 5.52
N LEU A 37 14.75 3.31 4.47
CA LEU A 37 15.77 2.41 3.93
C LEU A 37 17.06 2.64 4.72
N HIS A 38 17.62 1.60 5.33
CA HIS A 38 18.75 1.72 6.23
C HIS A 38 19.57 0.43 6.33
N THR A 39 20.70 0.50 7.03
CA THR A 39 21.59 -0.64 7.34
C THR A 39 21.67 -0.95 8.84
N ASP A 40 20.84 -0.32 9.66
CA ASP A 40 20.83 -0.50 11.10
C ASP A 40 20.17 -1.82 11.51
N LYS A 41 20.94 -2.70 12.17
CA LYS A 41 20.50 -4.02 12.63
C LYS A 41 19.68 -3.98 13.94
N ASN A 42 19.69 -2.85 14.66
CA ASN A 42 19.04 -2.71 15.97
C ASN A 42 17.50 -2.89 15.91
N LEU A 43 16.92 -2.77 14.70
CA LEU A 43 15.49 -2.98 14.44
C LEU A 43 15.14 -4.42 14.01
N MET A 44 16.11 -5.31 14.11
CA MET A 44 15.95 -6.73 13.83
C MET A 44 15.96 -7.53 15.14
N PRO A 45 15.42 -8.77 15.14
CA PRO A 45 15.57 -9.67 16.30
C PRO A 45 17.03 -9.86 16.68
N ASN A 46 17.35 -9.92 17.99
CA ASN A 46 18.71 -10.04 18.49
C ASN A 46 19.45 -11.27 17.93
N ARG A 47 18.72 -12.38 17.72
CA ARG A 47 19.30 -13.60 17.16
C ARG A 47 19.14 -13.59 15.65
N ARG A 48 20.25 -13.62 14.90
CA ARG A 48 20.24 -13.62 13.43
C ARG A 48 19.47 -14.81 12.84
N GLN A 49 19.47 -15.95 13.51
CA GLN A 49 18.70 -17.13 13.07
C GLN A 49 17.19 -16.91 13.06
N ALA A 50 16.70 -15.92 13.84
CA ALA A 50 15.29 -15.54 13.86
C ALA A 50 14.90 -14.55 12.74
N TRP A 51 15.86 -14.07 11.95
CA TRP A 51 15.60 -13.11 10.91
C TRP A 51 14.80 -13.72 9.75
N SER A 52 13.68 -13.14 9.46
CA SER A 52 12.85 -13.44 8.30
C SER A 52 12.93 -12.32 7.27
N SER A 53 12.42 -12.56 6.06
CA SER A 53 12.27 -11.49 5.06
C SER A 53 11.38 -10.37 5.57
N TRP A 54 10.49 -10.67 6.51
CA TRP A 54 9.49 -9.77 7.09
C TRP A 54 9.45 -10.00 8.61
N ASN A 55 9.76 -8.96 9.38
CA ASN A 55 9.85 -9.02 10.83
C ASN A 55 8.94 -7.95 11.44
N SER A 56 8.14 -8.35 12.42
CA SER A 56 7.25 -7.46 13.16
C SER A 56 7.70 -7.36 14.61
N ILE A 57 7.84 -6.14 15.12
CA ILE A 57 8.17 -5.86 16.52
C ILE A 57 7.07 -4.97 17.09
N THR A 58 6.50 -5.39 18.22
CA THR A 58 5.49 -4.61 18.94
C THR A 58 6.02 -4.22 20.31
N LYS A 59 5.98 -2.92 20.63
CA LYS A 59 6.30 -2.34 21.95
C LYS A 59 5.26 -1.30 22.30
N SER A 60 4.72 -1.33 23.52
CA SER A 60 3.78 -0.31 24.03
C SER A 60 2.63 0.02 23.05
N ASN A 61 1.97 -1.00 22.52
CA ASN A 61 0.88 -0.91 21.54
C ASN A 61 1.25 -0.27 20.19
N LYS A 62 2.54 -0.08 19.92
CA LYS A 62 3.03 0.33 18.60
C LYS A 62 3.69 -0.84 17.90
N THR A 63 3.42 -1.00 16.63
CA THR A 63 4.03 -2.04 15.80
C THR A 63 4.86 -1.41 14.70
N CYS A 64 6.09 -1.86 14.54
CA CYS A 64 6.88 -1.59 13.35
C CYS A 64 7.15 -2.87 12.57
N ILE A 65 7.38 -2.70 11.30
CA ILE A 65 7.66 -3.80 10.37
C ILE A 65 8.98 -3.50 9.71
N THR A 66 9.90 -4.46 9.77
CA THR A 66 11.20 -4.39 9.11
C THR A 66 11.32 -5.50 8.08
N TYR A 67 11.50 -5.12 6.83
CA TYR A 67 11.82 -6.02 5.73
C TYR A 67 13.34 -6.16 5.63
N TRP A 68 13.85 -7.39 5.68
CA TRP A 68 15.24 -7.67 5.34
C TRP A 68 15.34 -7.91 3.83
N LEU A 69 15.79 -6.89 3.12
CA LEU A 69 15.76 -6.86 1.66
C LEU A 69 16.65 -7.91 1.03
N ASN A 70 17.79 -8.25 1.65
CA ASN A 70 18.69 -9.27 1.16
C ASN A 70 18.00 -10.62 0.99
N LYS A 71 17.19 -11.01 1.99
CA LYS A 71 16.43 -12.26 1.93
C LYS A 71 15.18 -12.13 1.06
N LEU A 72 14.48 -10.99 1.16
CA LEU A 72 13.25 -10.73 0.43
C LEU A 72 13.47 -10.72 -1.09
N GLN A 73 14.56 -10.11 -1.55
CA GLN A 73 14.88 -9.92 -2.95
C GLN A 73 16.02 -10.81 -3.44
N ASN A 74 16.49 -11.75 -2.61
CA ASN A 74 17.62 -12.64 -2.91
C ASN A 74 18.87 -11.87 -3.37
N LEU A 75 19.20 -10.77 -2.67
CA LEU A 75 20.37 -9.94 -3.00
C LEU A 75 21.64 -10.66 -2.57
N LYS A 76 22.57 -10.83 -3.52
CA LYS A 76 23.89 -11.44 -3.28
C LYS A 76 24.94 -10.35 -2.97
N ILE A 77 24.75 -9.67 -1.83
CA ILE A 77 25.61 -8.59 -1.36
C ILE A 77 25.95 -8.83 0.13
N GLU A 78 27.11 -8.38 0.57
CA GLU A 78 27.58 -8.59 1.95
C GLU A 78 26.85 -7.74 2.97
N SER A 79 26.50 -6.51 2.62
CA SER A 79 25.81 -5.58 3.52
C SER A 79 24.34 -5.93 3.66
N ASP A 80 23.83 -5.86 4.90
CA ASP A 80 22.40 -6.04 5.17
C ASP A 80 21.65 -4.73 4.93
N TYR A 81 20.58 -4.78 4.12
CA TYR A 81 19.68 -3.67 3.86
C TYR A 81 18.29 -3.95 4.41
N PHE A 82 17.73 -2.94 5.06
CA PHE A 82 16.43 -3.02 5.70
C PHE A 82 15.51 -1.91 5.20
N LEU A 83 14.22 -2.20 5.11
CA LEU A 83 13.18 -1.21 4.96
C LEU A 83 12.25 -1.31 6.18
N THR A 84 12.27 -0.30 7.05
CA THR A 84 11.41 -0.29 8.23
C THR A 84 10.28 0.71 8.09
N LEU A 85 9.04 0.23 8.30
CA LEU A 85 7.85 1.05 8.35
C LEU A 85 7.55 1.45 9.80
N ASN A 86 7.35 2.76 10.02
CA ASN A 86 6.98 3.34 11.30
C ASN A 86 7.88 2.85 12.45
N PRO A 87 9.20 3.09 12.40
CA PRO A 87 10.12 2.58 13.40
C PRO A 87 9.73 3.04 14.80
N ILE A 88 9.74 2.11 15.76
CA ILE A 88 9.46 2.37 17.17
C ILE A 88 10.72 2.89 17.86
N ASP A 89 11.86 2.32 17.53
CA ASP A 89 13.17 2.73 18.03
C ASP A 89 13.85 3.64 17.01
N LYS A 90 14.74 4.53 17.49
CA LYS A 90 15.49 5.45 16.63
C LYS A 90 16.50 4.66 15.79
N ILE A 91 16.51 4.93 14.48
CA ILE A 91 17.54 4.44 13.57
C ILE A 91 18.75 5.37 13.70
N GLU A 92 19.97 4.83 13.71
CA GLU A 92 21.18 5.62 13.68
C GLU A 92 21.26 6.45 12.39
N GLU A 93 21.45 7.77 12.52
CA GLU A 93 21.35 8.72 11.41
C GLU A 93 22.32 8.40 10.26
N ASN A 94 23.55 7.99 10.60
CA ASN A 94 24.58 7.61 9.64
C ASN A 94 24.29 6.29 8.90
N LYS A 95 23.31 5.52 9.36
CA LYS A 95 22.85 4.28 8.73
C LYS A 95 21.59 4.46 7.88
N ILE A 96 20.99 5.65 7.91
CA ILE A 96 19.81 5.96 7.08
C ILE A 96 20.28 6.28 5.66
N ILE A 97 19.77 5.52 4.69
CA ILE A 97 20.01 5.75 3.27
C ILE A 97 18.96 6.70 2.70
N LYS A 98 17.67 6.41 3.02
CA LYS A 98 16.55 7.20 2.51
C LYS A 98 15.35 7.12 3.44
N LYS A 99 14.66 8.25 3.61
CA LYS A 99 13.35 8.35 4.23
C LYS A 99 12.30 8.55 3.12
N ILE A 100 11.23 7.76 3.16
CA ILE A 100 10.15 7.78 2.16
C ILE A 100 8.83 7.85 2.91
N ILE A 101 7.89 8.61 2.40
CA ILE A 101 6.51 8.62 2.92
C ILE A 101 5.65 7.88 1.91
N PHE A 102 5.05 6.77 2.35
CA PHE A 102 4.04 6.04 1.59
C PHE A 102 2.65 6.34 2.11
N THR A 103 1.69 6.31 1.23
CA THR A 103 0.27 6.28 1.57
C THR A 103 -0.26 4.88 1.29
N HIS A 104 -0.83 4.25 2.33
CA HIS A 104 -1.41 2.91 2.20
C HIS A 104 -2.92 2.98 2.44
N PRO A 105 -3.71 2.18 1.72
CA PRO A 105 -5.15 2.14 1.93
C PRO A 105 -5.46 1.71 3.38
N TYR A 106 -6.41 2.39 4.00
CA TYR A 106 -6.94 2.03 5.30
C TYR A 106 -8.29 1.35 5.11
N PHE A 107 -8.37 0.09 5.52
CA PHE A 107 -9.59 -0.70 5.42
C PHE A 107 -10.36 -0.66 6.73
N ASN A 108 -11.62 -0.29 6.62
CA ASN A 108 -12.60 -0.37 7.69
C ASN A 108 -13.87 -1.05 7.18
N TYR A 109 -14.82 -1.32 8.07
CA TYR A 109 -16.06 -1.99 7.70
C TYR A 109 -16.82 -1.24 6.58
N GLU A 110 -16.88 0.08 6.64
CA GLU A 110 -17.63 0.90 5.69
C GLU A 110 -17.07 0.76 4.27
N ASN A 111 -15.75 0.95 4.08
CA ASN A 111 -15.17 0.89 2.75
C ASN A 111 -15.11 -0.53 2.17
N ILE A 112 -14.97 -1.57 3.02
CA ILE A 112 -15.08 -2.97 2.58
C ILE A 112 -16.49 -3.26 2.07
N MET A 113 -17.51 -2.80 2.77
CA MET A 113 -18.90 -2.98 2.33
C MET A 113 -19.24 -2.22 1.05
N LEU A 114 -18.56 -1.09 0.80
CA LEU A 114 -18.73 -0.29 -0.41
C LEU A 114 -17.96 -0.84 -1.64
N GLN A 115 -17.06 -1.81 -1.48
CA GLN A 115 -16.36 -2.40 -2.62
C GLN A 115 -17.31 -2.98 -3.67
N LYS A 116 -18.46 -3.53 -3.26
CA LYS A 116 -19.48 -4.02 -4.18
C LYS A 116 -20.05 -2.93 -5.09
N ASP A 117 -20.11 -1.69 -4.61
CA ASP A 117 -20.68 -0.56 -5.34
C ASP A 117 -19.68 0.00 -6.38
N LEU A 118 -18.40 -0.40 -6.34
CA LEU A 118 -17.39 0.01 -7.32
C LEU A 118 -17.72 -0.46 -8.74
N SER A 119 -18.49 -1.55 -8.88
CA SER A 119 -18.98 -2.02 -10.18
C SER A 119 -19.93 -1.00 -10.84
N ASP A 120 -20.69 -0.23 -10.06
CA ASP A 120 -21.67 0.73 -10.55
C ASP A 120 -21.01 1.97 -11.18
N LEU A 121 -19.74 2.19 -10.90
CA LEU A 121 -18.96 3.29 -11.47
C LEU A 121 -18.43 2.97 -12.87
N GLN A 122 -18.32 1.68 -13.22
CA GLN A 122 -17.64 1.24 -14.44
C GLN A 122 -18.36 1.70 -15.70
N GLY A 123 -17.60 2.27 -16.63
CA GLY A 123 -18.10 2.72 -17.95
C GLY A 123 -18.96 3.97 -17.95
N LYS A 124 -19.28 4.54 -16.78
CA LYS A 124 -20.02 5.80 -16.70
C LYS A 124 -19.18 6.95 -17.24
N LYS A 125 -19.77 7.78 -18.08
CA LYS A 125 -19.04 8.88 -18.78
C LYS A 125 -17.72 8.41 -19.45
N ARG A 126 -17.67 7.16 -19.94
CA ARG A 126 -16.47 6.54 -20.54
C ARG A 126 -15.26 6.49 -19.59
N THR A 127 -15.53 6.35 -18.29
CA THR A 127 -14.50 6.24 -17.24
C THR A 127 -14.60 4.89 -16.54
N TRP A 128 -13.46 4.28 -16.30
CA TRP A 128 -13.31 2.99 -15.62
C TRP A 128 -12.27 3.12 -14.52
N PHE A 129 -12.43 2.33 -13.49
CA PHE A 129 -11.59 2.34 -12.29
C PHE A 129 -11.02 0.95 -12.04
N CYS A 130 -9.75 0.89 -11.67
CA CYS A 130 -9.11 -0.31 -11.14
C CYS A 130 -8.05 0.08 -10.11
N GLY A 131 -7.69 -0.87 -9.25
CA GLY A 131 -6.69 -0.63 -8.22
C GLY A 131 -6.82 -1.62 -7.08
N SER A 132 -5.88 -1.60 -6.16
CA SER A 132 -5.86 -2.52 -5.02
C SER A 132 -7.01 -2.31 -4.03
N TYR A 133 -7.67 -1.16 -4.06
CA TYR A 133 -8.86 -0.85 -3.24
C TYR A 133 -10.12 -1.63 -3.66
N PHE A 134 -10.10 -2.35 -4.79
CA PHE A 134 -11.10 -3.33 -5.17
C PHE A 134 -11.00 -4.64 -4.37
N GLY A 135 -9.95 -4.81 -3.57
CA GLY A 135 -9.69 -5.93 -2.68
C GLY A 135 -9.10 -5.44 -1.35
N TYR A 136 -8.11 -6.11 -0.85
CA TYR A 136 -7.50 -5.83 0.46
C TYR A 136 -6.18 -5.03 0.38
N GLY A 137 -5.91 -4.39 -0.76
CA GLY A 137 -4.75 -3.52 -0.92
C GLY A 137 -3.46 -4.21 -1.37
N PHE A 138 -3.52 -5.47 -1.76
CA PHE A 138 -2.37 -6.22 -2.27
C PHE A 138 -2.16 -6.00 -3.77
N HIS A 139 -0.93 -6.26 -4.25
CA HIS A 139 -0.61 -6.18 -5.69
C HIS A 139 -1.53 -7.07 -6.53
N GLU A 140 -1.84 -8.27 -6.03
CA GLU A 140 -2.74 -9.21 -6.69
C GLU A 140 -4.18 -8.66 -6.83
N ASP A 141 -4.64 -7.88 -5.86
CA ASP A 141 -5.97 -7.25 -5.93
C ASP A 141 -6.01 -6.20 -7.04
N GLY A 142 -4.93 -5.41 -7.17
CA GLY A 142 -4.76 -4.47 -8.27
C GLY A 142 -4.80 -5.17 -9.63
N LEU A 143 -4.04 -6.25 -9.80
CA LEU A 143 -4.01 -7.05 -11.02
C LEU A 143 -5.39 -7.66 -11.34
N LYS A 144 -6.04 -8.28 -10.35
CA LYS A 144 -7.39 -8.86 -10.50
C LYS A 144 -8.41 -7.81 -10.92
N SER A 145 -8.36 -6.63 -10.32
CA SER A 145 -9.28 -5.54 -10.66
C SER A 145 -9.11 -5.10 -12.12
N ALA A 146 -7.86 -4.98 -12.60
CA ALA A 146 -7.57 -4.63 -13.98
C ALA A 146 -8.03 -5.72 -14.97
N ILE A 147 -7.79 -7.00 -14.66
CA ILE A 147 -8.26 -8.12 -15.48
C ILE A 147 -9.80 -8.14 -15.57
N ASN A 148 -10.49 -7.93 -14.44
CA ASN A 148 -11.94 -7.89 -14.40
C ASN A 148 -12.49 -6.70 -15.18
N LEU A 149 -11.83 -5.54 -15.11
CA LEU A 149 -12.18 -4.37 -15.90
C LEU A 149 -12.10 -4.71 -17.40
N ILE A 150 -10.99 -5.26 -17.88
CA ILE A 150 -10.78 -5.57 -19.30
C ILE A 150 -11.79 -6.60 -19.81
N LYS A 151 -12.14 -7.62 -19.03
CA LYS A 151 -13.19 -8.60 -19.40
C LYS A 151 -14.56 -7.97 -19.63
N ASN A 152 -14.86 -6.89 -18.92
CA ASN A 152 -16.13 -6.18 -18.99
C ASN A 152 -16.05 -4.88 -19.80
N PHE A 153 -14.87 -4.57 -20.34
CA PHE A 153 -14.64 -3.36 -21.12
C PHE A 153 -15.35 -3.48 -22.46
N LYS A 154 -16.36 -2.62 -22.64
CA LYS A 154 -17.00 -2.40 -23.93
C LYS A 154 -16.57 -1.03 -24.42
N ALA A 155 -15.84 -1.00 -25.52
CA ALA A 155 -15.39 0.25 -26.16
C ALA A 155 -16.56 1.06 -26.72
#